data_dae6612c74334991ce17a166b7eed25a
#
_entry.id   dae6612c74334991ce17a166b7eed25a
#
_cell.length_a   1.000
_cell.length_b   1.000
_cell.length_c   1.000
_cell.angle_alpha   90.00
_cell.angle_beta   90.00
_cell.angle_gamma   90.00
#
_symmetry.space_group_name_H-M   'P 1'
#
loop_
_entity.id
_entity.type
_entity.pdbx_description
1 polymer ?
#
loop_
_entity_poly.entity_id
_entity_poly.type
_entity_poly.pdbx_seq_one_letter_code
_entity_poly.pdbx_strand_id
1 'polypeptide(L)'
;MMMAACGAAPETNTSSEPQIKVMEPWSRPSPMTAGNGAVYMMLMNEGGTGDALIGVETDVAEVVEVHETKMEGDVMKMGPVSKVEIPAGGSAALKPGGLHVMLINLQEQLVPGEKIKLTLNFEKSDPLTIEAEIREMGGDMDNMSMDKEEGHE
;
A
#
# COMPACT_ATOMS: atom_id res chain seq x y z
N MET A 1 6.70 -45.64 36.45
CA MET A 1 5.76 -45.10 35.51
C MET A 1 5.93 -43.61 35.35
N MET A 2 6.61 -43.23 34.35
CA MET A 2 6.91 -41.83 34.14
C MET A 2 6.04 -41.26 33.03
N MET A 3 5.34 -40.24 33.37
CA MET A 3 4.59 -39.53 32.39
C MET A 3 5.40 -38.34 31.95
N ALA A 4 5.91 -38.42 30.80
CA ALA A 4 6.60 -37.29 30.26
C ALA A 4 5.53 -36.32 29.73
N ALA A 5 5.35 -35.27 30.43
CA ALA A 5 4.48 -34.25 29.94
C ALA A 5 5.26 -33.49 28.88
N CYS A 6 4.92 -33.72 27.68
CA CYS A 6 5.43 -32.88 26.60
C CYS A 6 4.75 -31.55 26.67
N GLY A 7 5.36 -30.64 27.35
CA GLY A 7 4.85 -29.29 27.31
C GLY A 7 5.09 -28.73 25.91
N ALA A 8 4.05 -28.59 25.19
CA ALA A 8 4.17 -27.96 23.90
C ALA A 8 4.61 -26.53 24.11
N ALA A 9 5.71 -26.17 23.52
CA ALA A 9 6.15 -24.79 23.58
C ALA A 9 5.10 -23.91 22.94
N PRO A 10 4.81 -22.78 23.54
CA PRO A 10 3.87 -21.87 22.91
C PRO A 10 4.38 -21.49 21.55
N GLU A 11 3.52 -21.64 20.61
CA GLU A 11 3.84 -21.28 19.26
C GLU A 11 4.01 -19.80 19.18
N THR A 12 5.21 -19.37 18.96
CA THR A 12 5.32 -18.00 18.54
C THR A 12 4.70 -17.98 17.18
N ASN A 13 3.85 -17.04 16.97
CA ASN A 13 3.15 -16.92 15.72
C ASN A 13 4.03 -16.51 14.59
N THR A 14 5.28 -16.78 14.64
CA THR A 14 6.14 -16.56 13.50
C THR A 14 5.91 -17.73 12.57
N SER A 15 4.89 -17.59 11.81
CA SER A 15 4.66 -18.52 10.73
C SER A 15 5.84 -18.45 9.79
N SER A 16 6.24 -19.58 9.26
CA SER A 16 7.30 -19.58 8.27
C SER A 16 6.81 -19.01 6.95
N GLU A 17 5.52 -18.75 6.84
CA GLU A 17 4.95 -18.20 5.64
C GLU A 17 4.85 -16.68 5.72
N PRO A 18 4.77 -16.02 4.58
CA PRO A 18 4.60 -14.57 4.61
C PRO A 18 3.25 -14.22 5.22
N GLN A 19 3.21 -13.15 5.96
CA GLN A 19 1.97 -12.63 6.53
C GLN A 19 1.91 -11.16 6.24
N ILE A 20 1.18 -10.81 5.22
CA ILE A 20 1.14 -9.43 4.74
C ILE A 20 0.01 -8.69 5.42
N LYS A 21 0.33 -7.52 5.92
CA LYS A 21 -0.63 -6.64 6.55
C LYS A 21 -0.58 -5.30 5.85
N VAL A 22 -1.76 -4.78 5.52
CA VAL A 22 -1.86 -3.50 4.83
C VAL A 22 -2.32 -2.46 5.85
N MET A 23 -1.59 -1.34 5.90
CA MET A 23 -1.91 -0.28 6.83
C MET A 23 -2.21 1.00 6.08
N GLU A 24 -3.26 1.67 6.49
CA GLU A 24 -3.65 3.00 6.03
C GLU A 24 -3.65 3.14 4.51
N PRO A 25 -4.39 2.28 3.81
CA PRO A 25 -4.50 2.46 2.37
C PRO A 25 -5.35 3.69 2.07
N TRP A 26 -4.90 4.52 1.15
CA TRP A 26 -5.65 5.70 0.78
C TRP A 26 -5.33 6.07 -0.66
N SER A 27 -6.21 6.84 -1.25
CA SER A 27 -6.10 7.22 -2.65
C SER A 27 -6.23 8.72 -2.77
N ARG A 28 -5.57 9.26 -3.77
CA ARG A 28 -5.77 10.66 -4.12
C ARG A 28 -7.11 10.82 -4.79
N PRO A 29 -7.75 11.96 -4.62
CA PRO A 29 -8.97 12.23 -5.36
C PRO A 29 -8.66 12.52 -6.81
N SER A 30 -9.62 12.24 -7.66
CA SER A 30 -9.51 12.57 -9.07
C SER A 30 -10.88 13.00 -9.55
N PRO A 31 -11.04 14.25 -9.92
CA PRO A 31 -12.35 14.73 -10.34
C PRO A 31 -12.69 14.36 -11.77
N MET A 32 -11.75 13.73 -12.48
CA MET A 32 -11.97 13.45 -13.91
C MET A 32 -11.93 11.96 -14.16
N THR A 33 -12.86 11.51 -14.98
CA THR A 33 -12.75 10.16 -15.53
C THR A 33 -11.70 10.15 -16.62
N ALA A 34 -11.24 8.96 -16.97
CA ALA A 34 -10.20 8.76 -17.99
C ALA A 34 -8.89 9.41 -17.62
N GLY A 35 -8.76 9.89 -16.39
CA GLY A 35 -7.48 10.37 -15.90
C GLY A 35 -6.77 9.30 -15.12
N ASN A 36 -5.76 9.71 -14.39
CA ASN A 36 -4.97 8.78 -13.60
C ASN A 36 -5.14 9.06 -12.12
N GLY A 37 -5.07 8.00 -11.33
CA GLY A 37 -5.11 8.11 -9.89
C GLY A 37 -3.92 7.41 -9.27
N ALA A 38 -3.78 7.56 -7.97
CA ALA A 38 -2.69 6.93 -7.25
C ALA A 38 -3.18 6.47 -5.88
N VAL A 39 -2.72 5.31 -5.48
CA VAL A 39 -3.07 4.74 -4.18
C VAL A 39 -1.78 4.47 -3.42
N TYR A 40 -1.82 4.77 -2.14
CA TYR A 40 -0.67 4.61 -1.25
C TYR A 40 -1.07 3.75 -0.07
N MET A 41 -0.09 3.04 0.46
CA MET A 41 -0.33 2.18 1.60
C MET A 41 1.01 1.71 2.16
N MET A 42 0.96 1.17 3.37
CA MET A 42 2.12 0.53 3.96
C MET A 42 1.88 -0.97 3.98
N LEU A 43 2.82 -1.72 3.45
CA LEU A 43 2.75 -3.17 3.45
C LEU A 43 3.76 -3.71 4.44
N MET A 44 3.30 -4.52 5.36
CA MET A 44 4.18 -5.13 6.36
C MET A 44 4.10 -6.63 6.24
N ASN A 45 5.25 -7.27 6.42
CA ASN A 45 5.33 -8.71 6.39
C ASN A 45 5.76 -9.19 7.78
N GLU A 46 4.82 -9.75 8.51
CA GLU A 46 5.10 -10.23 9.86
C GLU A 46 5.44 -11.72 9.88
N GLY A 47 5.58 -12.30 8.71
CA GLY A 47 5.92 -13.71 8.61
C GLY A 47 7.40 -13.95 8.52
N GLY A 48 7.77 -15.21 8.44
CA GLY A 48 9.16 -15.61 8.39
C GLY A 48 9.74 -15.76 7.00
N THR A 49 8.96 -15.48 5.97
CA THR A 49 9.41 -15.61 4.59
C THR A 49 9.06 -14.32 3.86
N GLY A 50 9.97 -13.86 3.02
CA GLY A 50 9.72 -12.68 2.22
C GLY A 50 8.67 -12.93 1.17
N ASP A 51 8.04 -11.87 0.72
CA ASP A 51 7.02 -11.92 -0.33
C ASP A 51 7.19 -10.71 -1.21
N ALA A 52 6.35 -10.60 -2.20
CA ALA A 52 6.41 -9.45 -3.10
C ALA A 52 5.01 -9.17 -3.62
N LEU A 53 4.71 -7.88 -3.75
CA LEU A 53 3.48 -7.46 -4.39
C LEU A 53 3.72 -7.46 -5.88
N ILE A 54 2.97 -8.27 -6.62
CA ILE A 54 3.20 -8.42 -8.04
C ILE A 54 2.12 -7.81 -8.90
N GLY A 55 1.05 -7.32 -8.29
CA GLY A 55 0.01 -6.68 -9.07
C GLY A 55 -1.11 -6.20 -8.21
N VAL A 56 -1.92 -5.32 -8.76
CA VAL A 56 -3.08 -4.79 -8.07
C VAL A 56 -4.20 -4.70 -9.10
N GLU A 57 -5.42 -5.01 -8.66
CA GLU A 57 -6.59 -4.95 -9.52
C GLU A 57 -7.68 -4.14 -8.86
N THR A 58 -8.46 -3.46 -9.67
CA THR A 58 -9.60 -2.71 -9.18
C THR A 58 -10.57 -2.49 -10.33
N ASP A 59 -11.82 -2.21 -9.96
CA ASP A 59 -12.84 -1.95 -10.96
C ASP A 59 -12.92 -0.47 -11.36
N VAL A 60 -12.24 0.39 -10.63
CA VAL A 60 -12.38 1.82 -10.90
C VAL A 60 -11.38 2.32 -11.93
N ALA A 61 -10.51 1.47 -12.43
CA ALA A 61 -9.53 1.87 -13.44
C ALA A 61 -9.40 0.76 -14.47
N GLU A 62 -9.09 1.14 -15.69
CA GLU A 62 -8.93 0.17 -16.75
C GLU A 62 -7.64 -0.61 -16.58
N VAL A 63 -6.57 0.09 -16.19
CA VAL A 63 -5.27 -0.52 -16.02
C VAL A 63 -4.72 -0.10 -14.67
N VAL A 64 -4.09 -1.04 -13.97
CA VAL A 64 -3.48 -0.76 -12.70
C VAL A 64 -2.05 -1.27 -12.72
N GLU A 65 -1.11 -0.40 -12.37
CA GLU A 65 0.30 -0.76 -12.35
C GLU A 65 0.94 -0.20 -11.09
N VAL A 66 2.02 -0.82 -10.67
CA VAL A 66 2.83 -0.27 -9.61
C VAL A 66 3.97 0.49 -10.24
N HIS A 67 4.12 1.74 -9.87
CA HIS A 67 5.14 2.61 -10.42
C HIS A 67 6.08 3.05 -9.31
N GLU A 68 7.27 3.43 -9.69
CA GLU A 68 8.25 3.95 -8.77
C GLU A 68 8.77 5.27 -9.30
N THR A 69 8.86 6.25 -8.43
CA THR A 69 9.43 7.54 -8.78
C THR A 69 10.87 7.55 -8.30
N LYS A 70 11.78 7.84 -9.20
CA LYS A 70 13.20 7.90 -8.89
C LYS A 70 13.78 9.23 -9.30
N MET A 71 14.75 9.69 -8.53
CA MET A 71 15.51 10.88 -8.88
C MET A 71 16.77 10.43 -9.56
N GLU A 72 16.98 10.94 -10.78
CA GLU A 72 18.23 10.71 -11.50
C GLU A 72 18.82 12.06 -11.81
N GLY A 73 19.81 12.45 -11.01
CA GLY A 73 20.33 13.80 -11.10
C GLY A 73 19.26 14.77 -10.65
N ASP A 74 18.93 15.70 -11.50
CA ASP A 74 17.88 16.67 -11.19
C ASP A 74 16.53 16.31 -11.78
N VAL A 75 16.41 15.13 -12.35
CA VAL A 75 15.20 14.73 -13.06
C VAL A 75 14.49 13.65 -12.30
N MET A 76 13.20 13.83 -12.12
CA MET A 76 12.35 12.79 -11.53
C MET A 76 11.80 11.92 -12.63
N LYS A 77 12.01 10.63 -12.50
CA LYS A 77 11.50 9.67 -13.47
C LYS A 77 10.55 8.71 -12.80
N MET A 78 9.49 8.37 -13.49
CA MET A 78 8.49 7.45 -13.00
C MET A 78 8.36 6.33 -14.01
N GLY A 79 8.32 5.11 -13.51
CA GLY A 79 8.16 3.96 -14.39
C GLY A 79 7.59 2.79 -13.65
N PRO A 80 7.06 1.82 -14.40
CA PRO A 80 6.47 0.64 -13.78
C PRO A 80 7.54 -0.27 -13.21
N VAL A 81 7.18 -0.97 -12.14
CA VAL A 81 8.03 -1.99 -11.55
C VAL A 81 7.26 -3.30 -11.58
N SER A 82 7.99 -4.40 -11.75
CA SER A 82 7.34 -5.69 -11.87
C SER A 82 6.87 -6.21 -10.52
N LYS A 83 7.52 -5.79 -9.45
CA LYS A 83 7.11 -6.23 -8.13
C LYS A 83 7.70 -5.33 -7.07
N VAL A 84 7.10 -5.39 -5.89
CA VAL A 84 7.57 -4.65 -4.73
C VAL A 84 7.95 -5.68 -3.67
N GLU A 85 9.23 -5.72 -3.30
CA GLU A 85 9.71 -6.68 -2.33
C GLU A 85 9.24 -6.32 -0.92
N ILE A 86 8.77 -7.31 -0.21
CA ILE A 86 8.34 -7.15 1.17
C ILE A 86 9.09 -8.21 1.98
N PRO A 87 10.25 -7.87 2.51
CA PRO A 87 11.08 -8.88 3.17
C PRO A 87 10.45 -9.39 4.47
N ALA A 88 10.87 -10.57 4.88
CA ALA A 88 10.37 -11.16 6.12
C ALA A 88 10.67 -10.23 7.28
N GLY A 89 9.66 -9.96 8.08
CA GLY A 89 9.82 -9.05 9.21
C GLY A 89 10.03 -7.60 8.80
N GLY A 90 9.88 -7.29 7.52
CA GLY A 90 10.10 -5.94 7.02
C GLY A 90 8.84 -5.32 6.47
N SER A 91 9.02 -4.26 5.71
CA SER A 91 7.88 -3.53 5.19
C SER A 91 8.25 -2.87 3.88
N ALA A 92 7.22 -2.46 3.15
CA ALA A 92 7.37 -1.68 1.93
C ALA A 92 6.37 -0.54 2.01
N ALA A 93 6.84 0.65 1.74
CA ALA A 93 6.00 1.84 1.83
C ALA A 93 5.66 2.33 0.43
N LEU A 94 4.37 2.46 0.17
CA LEU A 94 3.88 3.08 -1.05
C LEU A 94 3.42 4.47 -0.66
N LYS A 95 4.15 5.48 -1.11
CA LYS A 95 3.91 6.84 -0.65
C LYS A 95 4.24 7.82 -1.75
N PRO A 96 3.72 9.04 -1.66
CA PRO A 96 4.03 10.04 -2.67
C PRO A 96 5.54 10.27 -2.78
N GLY A 97 6.01 10.35 -4.00
CA GLY A 97 7.44 10.51 -4.23
C GLY A 97 8.22 9.23 -4.28
N GLY A 98 7.57 8.10 -4.07
CA GLY A 98 8.23 6.79 -4.11
C GLY A 98 7.40 5.81 -4.89
N LEU A 99 7.26 4.61 -4.32
CA LEU A 99 6.39 3.59 -4.93
C LEU A 99 4.93 3.98 -4.76
N HIS A 100 4.11 3.64 -5.72
CA HIS A 100 2.68 3.89 -5.64
C HIS A 100 1.95 2.99 -6.61
N VAL A 101 0.66 2.78 -6.33
CA VAL A 101 -0.22 2.06 -7.25
C VAL A 101 -0.82 3.10 -8.18
N MET A 102 -0.52 2.97 -9.45
CA MET A 102 -1.02 3.90 -10.46
C MET A 102 -2.29 3.35 -11.06
N LEU A 103 -3.35 4.13 -10.97
CA LEU A 103 -4.62 3.80 -11.60
C LEU A 103 -4.69 4.55 -12.91
N ILE A 104 -4.80 3.81 -14.00
CA ILE A 104 -4.73 4.39 -15.33
C ILE A 104 -6.08 4.27 -15.99
N ASN A 105 -6.51 5.37 -16.56
CA ASN A 105 -7.80 5.45 -17.25
C ASN A 105 -8.94 5.13 -16.29
N LEU A 106 -9.18 6.07 -15.39
CA LEU A 106 -10.21 5.90 -14.37
C LEU A 106 -11.58 5.78 -15.01
N GLN A 107 -12.36 4.83 -14.53
CA GLN A 107 -13.71 4.59 -15.03
C GLN A 107 -14.73 5.43 -14.29
N GLU A 108 -14.35 6.01 -13.18
CA GLU A 108 -15.22 6.85 -12.40
C GLU A 108 -14.39 7.86 -11.64
N GLN A 109 -15.05 8.89 -11.16
CA GLN A 109 -14.37 9.91 -10.40
C GLN A 109 -14.02 9.36 -9.02
N LEU A 110 -12.88 9.79 -8.49
CA LEU A 110 -12.48 9.44 -7.15
C LEU A 110 -12.80 10.61 -6.23
N VAL A 111 -13.86 10.46 -5.46
CA VAL A 111 -14.42 11.55 -4.66
C VAL A 111 -13.96 11.39 -3.22
N PRO A 112 -13.42 12.45 -2.60
CA PRO A 112 -13.00 12.34 -1.20
C PRO A 112 -14.14 11.88 -0.31
N GLY A 113 -13.81 10.98 0.60
CA GLY A 113 -14.80 10.39 1.50
C GLY A 113 -15.31 9.04 1.04
N GLU A 114 -15.11 8.72 -0.22
CA GLU A 114 -15.51 7.42 -0.73
C GLU A 114 -14.33 6.46 -0.64
N LYS A 115 -14.62 5.19 -0.89
CA LYS A 115 -13.59 4.16 -0.83
C LYS A 115 -13.57 3.38 -2.13
N ILE A 116 -12.39 2.89 -2.48
CA ILE A 116 -12.25 2.03 -3.65
C ILE A 116 -11.72 0.68 -3.17
N LYS A 117 -12.18 -0.36 -3.83
CA LYS A 117 -11.78 -1.71 -3.50
C LYS A 117 -10.63 -2.14 -4.39
N LEU A 118 -9.61 -2.68 -3.78
CA LEU A 118 -8.42 -3.11 -4.49
C LEU A 118 -8.10 -4.54 -4.10
N THR A 119 -7.65 -5.32 -5.07
CA THR A 119 -7.16 -6.66 -4.80
C THR A 119 -5.65 -6.66 -5.02
N LEU A 120 -4.91 -7.00 -3.99
CA LEU A 120 -3.47 -7.05 -4.05
C LEU A 120 -3.04 -8.48 -4.32
N ASN A 121 -2.23 -8.65 -5.33
CA ASN A 121 -1.73 -9.96 -5.71
C ASN A 121 -0.28 -10.09 -5.29
N PHE A 122 0.04 -11.16 -4.60
CA PHE A 122 1.37 -11.38 -4.08
C PHE A 122 2.00 -12.59 -4.74
N GLU A 123 3.32 -12.64 -4.68
CA GLU A 123 4.05 -13.75 -5.29
C GLU A 123 3.80 -15.04 -4.56
N LYS A 124 3.72 -14.98 -3.24
CA LYS A 124 3.58 -16.18 -2.43
C LYS A 124 2.28 -16.22 -1.64
N SER A 125 1.78 -15.08 -1.21
CA SER A 125 0.57 -15.04 -0.40
C SER A 125 -0.67 -15.02 -1.26
N ASP A 126 -1.80 -15.38 -0.65
CA ASP A 126 -3.08 -15.30 -1.34
C ASP A 126 -3.44 -13.85 -1.62
N PRO A 127 -4.25 -13.61 -2.66
CA PRO A 127 -4.68 -12.24 -2.93
C PRO A 127 -5.42 -11.66 -1.74
N LEU A 128 -5.21 -10.38 -1.52
CA LEU A 128 -5.80 -9.69 -0.38
C LEU A 128 -6.63 -8.52 -0.90
N THR A 129 -7.90 -8.50 -0.52
CA THR A 129 -8.80 -7.43 -0.92
C THR A 129 -8.86 -6.39 0.18
N ILE A 130 -8.62 -5.14 -0.18
CA ILE A 130 -8.64 -4.04 0.76
C ILE A 130 -9.49 -2.91 0.21
N GLU A 131 -9.80 -1.96 1.08
CA GLU A 131 -10.47 -0.74 0.68
C GLU A 131 -9.58 0.44 0.99
N ALA A 132 -9.39 1.30 0.01
CA ALA A 132 -8.59 2.50 0.18
C ALA A 132 -9.51 3.70 0.23
N GLU A 133 -9.32 4.52 1.23
CA GLU A 133 -10.13 5.72 1.39
C GLU A 133 -9.61 6.82 0.49
N ILE A 134 -10.51 7.51 -0.18
CA ILE A 134 -10.12 8.63 -1.02
C ILE A 134 -10.02 9.86 -0.14
N ARG A 135 -8.84 10.43 -0.06
CA ARG A 135 -8.55 11.56 0.82
C ARG A 135 -8.04 12.73 0.01
N GLU A 136 -8.36 13.91 0.49
CA GLU A 136 -7.79 15.12 -0.10
C GLU A 136 -6.40 15.32 0.46
N MET A 137 -5.42 15.27 -0.40
CA MET A 137 -4.05 15.40 0.04
C MET A 137 -3.80 16.74 0.73
N GLY A 138 -4.30 17.78 0.10
CA GLY A 138 -4.08 19.11 0.65
C GLY A 138 -4.67 19.26 2.04
N GLY A 139 -5.79 18.60 2.26
CA GLY A 139 -6.47 18.73 3.52
C GLY A 139 -5.65 18.25 4.69
N ASP A 140 -5.08 17.09 4.52
CA ASP A 140 -4.30 16.51 5.61
C ASP A 140 -3.05 17.31 5.90
N MET A 141 -2.37 17.67 4.85
CA MET A 141 -1.12 18.40 5.04
C MET A 141 -1.37 19.80 5.54
N ASP A 142 -2.40 20.41 5.01
CA ASP A 142 -2.72 21.75 5.46
C ASP A 142 -3.04 21.75 6.94
N ASN A 143 -3.76 20.75 7.35
CA ASN A 143 -4.13 20.66 8.74
C ASN A 143 -2.92 20.64 9.64
N MET A 144 -1.97 19.83 9.29
CA MET A 144 -0.78 19.73 10.10
C MET A 144 0.03 20.99 10.06
N SER A 145 0.10 21.61 8.90
CA SER A 145 0.85 22.82 8.77
C SER A 145 0.23 23.95 9.56
N MET A 146 -1.08 24.05 9.47
CA MET A 146 -1.75 25.14 10.14
C MET A 146 -1.61 25.04 11.65
N ASP A 147 -1.64 23.83 12.14
CA ASP A 147 -1.44 23.67 13.56
C ASP A 147 -0.13 24.25 13.99
N LYS A 148 0.89 24.00 13.22
CA LYS A 148 2.19 24.52 13.59
C LYS A 148 2.24 26.02 13.47
N GLU A 149 1.70 26.54 12.40
CA GLU A 149 1.76 27.96 12.19
C GLU A 149 1.00 28.72 13.22
N GLU A 150 -0.16 28.20 13.56
CA GLU A 150 -0.94 28.86 14.58
C GLU A 150 -0.23 28.81 15.91
N GLY A 151 0.57 27.79 16.07
CA GLY A 151 1.31 27.67 17.28
C GLY A 151 2.24 28.80 17.54
N HIS A 152 2.74 29.46 16.51
CA HIS A 152 3.62 30.56 16.73
C HIS A 152 3.07 31.87 16.31
N GLU A 153 1.84 31.92 16.09
CA GLU A 153 1.21 33.21 15.92
C GLU A 153 0.97 33.85 17.27
#